data_024b5e811c39ba8e611f954b386714f3
#
_entry.id   024b5e811c39ba8e611f954b386714f3
#
_cell.length_a   1.000
_cell.length_b   1.000
_cell.length_c   1.000
_cell.angle_alpha   90.00
_cell.angle_beta   90.00
_cell.angle_gamma   90.00
#
_symmetry.space_group_name_H-M   'P 1'
#
loop_
_entity.id
_entity.type
_entity.pdbx_description
1 polymer ?
#
loop_
_entity_poly.entity_id
_entity_poly.type
_entity_poly.pdbx_seq_one_letter_code
_entity_poly.pdbx_strand_id
1 'polypeptide(L)'
;QDKQEGKSLQLTIDQRLQAIAYRAIKQAVADHRATSGSVVMLDVKTGAVLAMVNAPSYNPNNRTDWQSYKMRNRVITDSMEPGSTIKPFVILAALENGVADKDTIVDTGNGVLRLGGSRVRDVSWVGKASLSMILKKSSNIGVTKLAMQMPVEALLGLYSSVGFGELSGLNLVGEVTGIFPTRTRWSPIERATIAFGYGLSITPIQLAHAYATLGNLGKYEPIHIIESNDRDMSRQVVSKENARLVLDMLETVTQKGGSARRAAVPGYRVGAKTGTSRKASAGGYSDEYITYTAGLAPVSDPRIALVVIVNEPQGDDYYGGSVASPVFSEIMKGALQILNVAPDENKFQQ
;
A
#
# COMPACT_ATOMS: atom_id res chain seq x y z
N GLN A 1 46.17 5.44 16.60
CA GLN A 1 45.01 6.38 16.61
C GLN A 1 44.21 6.11 17.88
N ASP A 2 43.98 7.13 18.66
CA ASP A 2 43.17 7.02 19.86
C ASP A 2 41.72 6.65 19.47
N LYS A 3 41.08 5.84 20.35
CA LYS A 3 39.70 5.41 20.16
C LYS A 3 38.80 6.64 20.19
N GLN A 4 38.15 6.96 19.06
CA GLN A 4 37.14 7.99 19.01
C GLN A 4 35.76 7.36 19.32
N GLU A 5 35.03 7.93 20.26
CA GLU A 5 33.64 7.55 20.51
C GLU A 5 32.74 7.99 19.34
N GLY A 6 31.87 7.09 18.89
CA GLY A 6 30.89 7.40 17.86
C GLY A 6 29.79 8.33 18.40
N LYS A 7 29.07 8.99 17.49
CA LYS A 7 27.88 9.78 17.85
C LYS A 7 26.67 8.87 17.99
N SER A 8 25.83 9.12 19.00
CA SER A 8 24.53 8.46 19.13
C SER A 8 23.55 8.96 18.05
N LEU A 9 22.79 8.03 17.47
CA LEU A 9 21.67 8.33 16.57
C LEU A 9 20.37 7.88 17.24
N GLN A 10 19.39 8.77 17.27
CA GLN A 10 18.05 8.44 17.70
C GLN A 10 17.21 8.11 16.47
N LEU A 11 16.65 6.89 16.46
CA LEU A 11 15.77 6.44 15.39
C LEU A 11 14.31 6.72 15.74
N THR A 12 13.47 6.88 14.71
CA THR A 12 12.02 6.98 14.84
C THR A 12 11.34 5.63 15.10
N ILE A 13 12.07 4.53 14.95
CA ILE A 13 11.58 3.17 15.19
C ILE A 13 11.16 3.01 16.65
N ASP A 14 9.88 2.69 16.88
CA ASP A 14 9.40 2.26 18.19
C ASP A 14 9.63 0.76 18.36
N GLN A 15 10.46 0.38 19.33
CA GLN A 15 10.81 -1.02 19.58
C GLN A 15 9.60 -1.91 19.82
N ARG A 16 8.54 -1.40 20.45
CA ARG A 16 7.31 -2.16 20.74
C ARG A 16 6.55 -2.43 19.46
N LEU A 17 6.43 -1.44 18.57
CA LEU A 17 5.79 -1.56 17.26
C LEU A 17 6.59 -2.48 16.35
N GLN A 18 7.93 -2.34 16.34
CA GLN A 18 8.84 -3.22 15.61
C GLN A 18 8.66 -4.68 16.05
N ALA A 19 8.58 -4.93 17.37
CA ALA A 19 8.44 -6.27 17.92
C ALA A 19 7.09 -6.93 17.57
N ILE A 20 5.97 -6.17 17.62
CA ILE A 20 4.64 -6.67 17.19
C ILE A 20 4.66 -7.01 15.71
N ALA A 21 5.15 -6.09 14.86
CA ALA A 21 5.22 -6.29 13.42
C ALA A 21 6.08 -7.50 13.06
N TYR A 22 7.22 -7.65 13.72
CA TYR A 22 8.13 -8.78 13.47
C TYR A 22 7.50 -10.13 13.87
N ARG A 23 6.87 -10.22 15.02
CA ARG A 23 6.20 -11.46 15.46
C ARG A 23 5.08 -11.85 14.50
N ALA A 24 4.21 -10.91 14.14
CA ALA A 24 3.08 -11.16 13.26
C ALA A 24 3.53 -11.61 11.86
N ILE A 25 4.50 -10.92 11.25
CA ILE A 25 4.96 -11.29 9.90
C ILE A 25 5.76 -12.60 9.90
N LYS A 26 6.57 -12.85 10.93
CA LYS A 26 7.31 -14.12 11.09
C LYS A 26 6.34 -15.31 11.19
N GLN A 27 5.28 -15.16 11.98
CA GLN A 27 4.23 -16.17 12.11
C GLN A 27 3.51 -16.41 10.78
N ALA A 28 3.12 -15.33 10.10
CA ALA A 28 2.45 -15.45 8.80
C ALA A 28 3.31 -16.15 7.74
N VAL A 29 4.62 -15.85 7.69
CA VAL A 29 5.56 -16.54 6.79
C VAL A 29 5.61 -18.04 7.09
N ALA A 30 5.59 -18.43 8.37
CA ALA A 30 5.58 -19.83 8.76
C ALA A 30 4.25 -20.52 8.44
N ASP A 31 3.11 -19.92 8.81
CA ASP A 31 1.77 -20.48 8.65
C ASP A 31 1.42 -20.71 7.18
N HIS A 32 1.80 -19.76 6.34
CA HIS A 32 1.56 -19.83 4.89
C HIS A 32 2.72 -20.46 4.11
N ARG A 33 3.76 -20.96 4.79
CA ARG A 33 4.98 -21.51 4.16
C ARG A 33 5.53 -20.59 3.07
N ALA A 34 5.44 -19.28 3.33
CA ALA A 34 5.83 -18.24 2.40
C ALA A 34 7.37 -18.10 2.35
N THR A 35 7.88 -17.63 1.23
CA THR A 35 9.33 -17.42 1.05
C THR A 35 9.83 -16.26 1.90
N SER A 36 9.02 -15.21 2.03
CA SER A 36 9.36 -14.04 2.85
C SER A 36 8.13 -13.19 3.16
N GLY A 37 8.28 -12.28 4.10
CA GLY A 37 7.31 -11.25 4.39
C GLY A 37 7.98 -9.96 4.83
N SER A 38 7.30 -8.84 4.67
CA SER A 38 7.77 -7.54 5.14
C SER A 38 6.62 -6.67 5.61
N VAL A 39 6.93 -5.78 6.54
CA VAL A 39 5.99 -4.80 7.08
C VAL A 39 6.68 -3.45 7.17
N VAL A 40 5.99 -2.41 6.79
CA VAL A 40 6.38 -1.03 7.05
C VAL A 40 5.22 -0.25 7.64
N MET A 41 5.51 0.54 8.67
CA MET A 41 4.57 1.37 9.40
C MET A 41 5.10 2.80 9.46
N LEU A 42 4.28 3.75 9.03
CA LEU A 42 4.60 5.18 9.05
C LEU A 42 3.62 5.93 9.96
N ASP A 43 4.13 6.94 10.66
CA ASP A 43 3.28 7.98 11.23
C ASP A 43 2.80 8.91 10.10
N VAL A 44 1.48 9.02 9.97
CA VAL A 44 0.84 9.77 8.88
C VAL A 44 1.12 11.26 8.95
N LYS A 45 1.25 11.81 10.17
CA LYS A 45 1.39 13.26 10.37
C LYS A 45 2.83 13.76 10.19
N THR A 46 3.80 12.89 10.50
CA THR A 46 5.20 13.28 10.55
C THR A 46 6.07 12.64 9.46
N GLY A 47 5.61 11.56 8.83
CA GLY A 47 6.41 10.76 7.92
C GLY A 47 7.45 9.86 8.63
N ALA A 48 7.44 9.80 9.97
CA ALA A 48 8.36 8.97 10.74
C ALA A 48 8.14 7.48 10.44
N VAL A 49 9.23 6.74 10.21
CA VAL A 49 9.19 5.27 10.11
C VAL A 49 9.10 4.69 11.51
N LEU A 50 7.92 4.18 11.89
CA LEU A 50 7.65 3.62 13.22
C LEU A 50 8.08 2.16 13.33
N ALA A 51 8.00 1.40 12.24
CA ALA A 51 8.47 0.02 12.15
C ALA A 51 8.84 -0.32 10.71
N MET A 52 9.91 -1.12 10.55
CA MET A 52 10.37 -1.64 9.27
C MET A 52 10.97 -3.03 9.50
N VAL A 53 10.23 -4.08 9.14
CA VAL A 53 10.58 -5.46 9.45
C VAL A 53 10.56 -6.37 8.24
N ASN A 54 11.40 -7.40 8.29
CA ASN A 54 11.52 -8.43 7.28
C ASN A 54 11.58 -9.82 7.91
N ALA A 55 10.96 -10.80 7.28
CA ALA A 55 11.09 -12.21 7.60
C ALA A 55 11.36 -13.00 6.31
N PRO A 56 12.31 -13.96 6.29
CA PRO A 56 13.25 -14.27 7.38
C PRO A 56 14.22 -13.14 7.67
N SER A 57 14.74 -13.12 8.91
CA SER A 57 15.72 -12.16 9.40
C SER A 57 16.89 -12.88 10.03
N TYR A 58 17.92 -12.16 10.46
CA TYR A 58 19.13 -12.70 11.07
C TYR A 58 19.34 -12.11 12.47
N ASN A 59 20.14 -12.81 13.27
CA ASN A 59 20.61 -12.29 14.54
C ASN A 59 21.95 -11.56 14.33
N PRO A 60 22.03 -10.23 14.52
CA PRO A 60 23.29 -9.49 14.32
C PRO A 60 24.41 -9.92 15.28
N ASN A 61 24.07 -10.53 16.39
CA ASN A 61 25.04 -11.03 17.38
C ASN A 61 25.51 -12.46 17.08
N ASN A 62 24.94 -13.14 16.10
CA ASN A 62 25.32 -14.50 15.70
C ASN A 62 25.75 -14.53 14.22
N ARG A 63 27.05 -14.45 13.97
CA ARG A 63 27.62 -14.44 12.62
C ARG A 63 27.44 -15.75 11.85
N THR A 64 27.16 -16.86 12.51
CA THR A 64 26.95 -18.15 11.84
C THR A 64 25.59 -18.21 11.10
N ASP A 65 24.64 -17.31 11.44
CA ASP A 65 23.33 -17.18 10.79
C ASP A 65 23.29 -16.11 9.67
N TRP A 66 24.43 -15.51 9.36
CA TRP A 66 24.51 -14.46 8.33
C TRP A 66 24.42 -15.06 6.93
N GLN A 67 23.25 -14.94 6.35
CA GLN A 67 22.96 -15.31 4.97
C GLN A 67 22.42 -14.10 4.25
N SER A 68 22.91 -13.79 3.05
CA SER A 68 22.62 -12.57 2.30
C SER A 68 21.11 -12.33 2.13
N TYR A 69 20.33 -13.37 1.87
CA TYR A 69 18.88 -13.26 1.72
C TYR A 69 18.14 -12.88 3.01
N LYS A 70 18.69 -13.20 4.20
CA LYS A 70 18.17 -12.81 5.52
C LYS A 70 18.51 -11.36 5.87
N MET A 71 19.62 -10.86 5.35
CA MET A 71 20.11 -9.50 5.63
C MET A 71 19.44 -8.45 4.76
N ARG A 72 18.72 -8.88 3.73
CA ARG A 72 18.07 -8.00 2.75
C ARG A 72 16.90 -7.24 3.38
N ASN A 73 16.92 -5.91 3.31
CA ASN A 73 15.81 -5.07 3.72
C ASN A 73 14.79 -4.94 2.58
N ARG A 74 13.87 -5.91 2.48
CA ARG A 74 12.90 -6.02 1.39
C ARG A 74 11.97 -4.83 1.27
N VAL A 75 11.78 -4.08 2.35
CA VAL A 75 10.91 -2.90 2.35
C VAL A 75 11.39 -1.83 1.35
N ILE A 76 12.71 -1.78 1.10
CA ILE A 76 13.33 -0.79 0.21
C ILE A 76 14.03 -1.42 -1.01
N THR A 77 14.39 -2.71 -0.94
CA THR A 77 15.17 -3.37 -2.01
C THR A 77 14.32 -4.19 -2.97
N ASP A 78 13.09 -4.56 -2.57
CA ASP A 78 12.21 -5.36 -3.39
C ASP A 78 11.13 -4.46 -4.00
N SER A 79 10.96 -4.54 -5.30
CA SER A 79 9.87 -3.88 -6.00
C SER A 79 8.88 -4.89 -6.53
N MET A 80 7.61 -4.51 -6.55
CA MET A 80 6.50 -5.35 -6.98
C MET A 80 5.47 -4.54 -7.73
N GLU A 81 4.73 -5.18 -8.61
CA GLU A 81 3.54 -4.57 -9.20
C GLU A 81 2.48 -4.36 -8.11
N PRO A 82 2.01 -3.12 -7.87
CA PRO A 82 1.11 -2.81 -6.74
C PRO A 82 -0.28 -3.43 -6.86
N GLY A 83 -0.65 -3.89 -8.04
CA GLY A 83 -1.97 -4.44 -8.30
C GLY A 83 -3.08 -3.54 -7.78
N SER A 84 -4.09 -4.13 -7.18
CA SER A 84 -5.29 -3.39 -6.74
C SER A 84 -5.05 -2.37 -5.61
N THR A 85 -3.88 -2.32 -4.96
CA THR A 85 -3.61 -1.32 -3.92
C THR A 85 -3.41 0.09 -4.50
N ILE A 86 -3.18 0.20 -5.81
CA ILE A 86 -3.05 1.51 -6.48
C ILE A 86 -4.41 2.16 -6.82
N LYS A 87 -5.50 1.40 -6.83
CA LYS A 87 -6.83 1.87 -7.27
C LYS A 87 -7.37 3.11 -6.54
N PRO A 88 -7.13 3.31 -5.24
CA PRO A 88 -7.50 4.56 -4.57
C PRO A 88 -6.89 5.79 -5.25
N PHE A 89 -5.65 5.67 -5.74
CA PHE A 89 -4.95 6.78 -6.40
C PHE A 89 -5.46 7.02 -7.83
N VAL A 90 -6.03 6.02 -8.50
CA VAL A 90 -6.73 6.22 -9.79
C VAL A 90 -8.02 7.01 -9.58
N ILE A 91 -8.79 6.68 -8.55
CA ILE A 91 -10.00 7.45 -8.22
C ILE A 91 -9.62 8.86 -7.80
N LEU A 92 -8.57 9.01 -6.99
CA LEU A 92 -8.07 10.32 -6.59
C LEU A 92 -7.64 11.16 -7.81
N ALA A 93 -6.94 10.55 -8.79
CA ALA A 93 -6.60 11.23 -10.03
C ALA A 93 -7.83 11.64 -10.84
N ALA A 94 -8.85 10.80 -10.90
CA ALA A 94 -10.10 11.13 -11.60
C ALA A 94 -10.85 12.30 -10.94
N LEU A 95 -10.86 12.36 -9.60
CA LEU A 95 -11.45 13.47 -8.84
C LEU A 95 -10.65 14.77 -9.04
N GLU A 96 -9.31 14.72 -8.94
CA GLU A 96 -8.43 15.88 -9.12
C GLU A 96 -8.51 16.48 -10.53
N ASN A 97 -8.76 15.64 -11.54
CA ASN A 97 -8.89 16.09 -12.93
C ASN A 97 -10.35 16.41 -13.36
N GLY A 98 -11.31 16.39 -12.44
CA GLY A 98 -12.72 16.67 -12.73
C GLY A 98 -13.39 15.64 -13.64
N VAL A 99 -12.79 14.47 -13.81
CA VAL A 99 -13.33 13.35 -14.60
C VAL A 99 -14.42 12.62 -13.81
N ALA A 100 -14.37 12.70 -12.50
CA ALA A 100 -15.34 12.12 -11.59
C ALA A 100 -15.60 13.05 -10.40
N ASP A 101 -16.74 12.85 -9.77
CA ASP A 101 -17.16 13.45 -8.51
C ASP A 101 -17.71 12.38 -7.55
N LYS A 102 -18.14 12.79 -6.34
CA LYS A 102 -18.67 11.87 -5.32
C LYS A 102 -19.88 11.04 -5.76
N ASP A 103 -20.68 11.57 -6.72
CA ASP A 103 -21.93 10.98 -7.19
C ASP A 103 -21.75 10.19 -8.51
N THR A 104 -20.53 10.15 -9.03
CA THR A 104 -20.20 9.47 -10.29
C THR A 104 -20.51 7.98 -10.22
N ILE A 105 -21.27 7.51 -11.19
CA ILE A 105 -21.59 6.10 -11.41
C ILE A 105 -20.88 5.62 -12.68
N VAL A 106 -20.12 4.54 -12.55
CA VAL A 106 -19.43 3.88 -13.66
C VAL A 106 -20.14 2.58 -14.00
N ASP A 107 -20.56 2.40 -15.23
CA ASP A 107 -21.11 1.13 -15.69
C ASP A 107 -19.98 0.17 -16.05
N THR A 108 -19.83 -0.92 -15.29
CA THR A 108 -18.84 -1.99 -15.52
C THR A 108 -19.38 -3.10 -16.42
N GLY A 109 -20.62 -2.94 -16.93
CA GLY A 109 -21.27 -3.90 -17.83
C GLY A 109 -21.44 -5.28 -17.16
N ASN A 110 -21.14 -6.32 -17.91
CA ASN A 110 -21.23 -7.71 -17.47
C ASN A 110 -19.90 -8.27 -16.90
N GLY A 111 -18.97 -7.39 -16.46
CA GLY A 111 -17.69 -7.80 -15.89
C GLY A 111 -16.59 -8.10 -16.93
N VAL A 112 -16.81 -7.76 -18.20
CA VAL A 112 -15.81 -7.87 -19.26
C VAL A 112 -15.78 -6.60 -20.09
N LEU A 113 -14.62 -5.96 -20.20
CA LEU A 113 -14.36 -4.82 -21.08
C LEU A 113 -13.38 -5.23 -22.17
N ARG A 114 -13.74 -5.01 -23.43
CA ARG A 114 -12.87 -5.23 -24.60
C ARG A 114 -12.13 -3.94 -24.94
N LEU A 115 -10.82 -4.04 -25.09
CA LEU A 115 -9.94 -2.94 -25.51
C LEU A 115 -9.08 -3.44 -26.70
N GLY A 116 -9.57 -3.18 -27.91
CA GLY A 116 -8.98 -3.78 -29.12
C GLY A 116 -9.02 -5.30 -29.06
N GLY A 117 -7.87 -5.97 -29.25
CA GLY A 117 -7.73 -7.41 -29.15
C GLY A 117 -7.64 -7.97 -27.72
N SER A 118 -7.56 -7.09 -26.70
CA SER A 118 -7.37 -7.46 -25.29
C SER A 118 -8.68 -7.38 -24.50
N ARG A 119 -8.69 -7.99 -23.30
CA ARG A 119 -9.85 -7.98 -22.40
C ARG A 119 -9.43 -7.66 -20.98
N VAL A 120 -10.14 -6.72 -20.36
CA VAL A 120 -10.08 -6.47 -18.91
C VAL A 120 -11.29 -7.17 -18.27
N ARG A 121 -11.04 -7.84 -17.13
CA ARG A 121 -12.09 -8.59 -16.41
C ARG A 121 -12.13 -8.17 -14.96
N ASP A 122 -13.33 -8.10 -14.41
CA ASP A 122 -13.57 -8.04 -12.97
C ASP A 122 -13.67 -9.44 -12.37
N VAL A 123 -13.17 -9.60 -11.16
CA VAL A 123 -13.32 -10.83 -10.38
C VAL A 123 -14.77 -10.99 -9.91
N SER A 124 -15.43 -9.86 -9.58
CA SER A 124 -16.82 -9.81 -9.15
C SER A 124 -17.63 -8.91 -10.08
N TRP A 125 -18.76 -9.37 -10.54
CA TRP A 125 -19.66 -8.54 -11.31
C TRP A 125 -20.29 -7.44 -10.44
N VAL A 126 -20.26 -6.18 -10.89
CA VAL A 126 -20.73 -5.00 -10.15
C VAL A 126 -21.84 -4.23 -10.90
N GLY A 127 -21.85 -4.27 -12.24
CA GLY A 127 -22.79 -3.50 -13.08
C GLY A 127 -22.55 -1.98 -12.95
N LYS A 128 -23.60 -1.21 -12.73
CA LYS A 128 -23.51 0.22 -12.43
C LYS A 128 -23.05 0.42 -11.00
N ALA A 129 -21.89 1.03 -10.80
CA ALA A 129 -21.21 1.12 -9.51
C ALA A 129 -20.77 2.55 -9.20
N SER A 130 -20.95 2.97 -7.94
CA SER A 130 -20.33 4.17 -7.41
C SER A 130 -18.80 3.97 -7.25
N LEU A 131 -18.05 5.04 -7.08
CA LEU A 131 -16.60 4.98 -6.83
C LEU A 131 -16.28 4.12 -5.59
N SER A 132 -17.07 4.25 -4.52
CA SER A 132 -16.94 3.40 -3.32
C SER A 132 -17.13 1.92 -3.64
N MET A 133 -18.11 1.57 -4.49
CA MET A 133 -18.36 0.19 -4.88
C MET A 133 -17.24 -0.36 -5.77
N ILE A 134 -16.65 0.48 -6.64
CA ILE A 134 -15.48 0.12 -7.45
C ILE A 134 -14.29 -0.25 -6.54
N LEU A 135 -14.01 0.52 -5.49
CA LEU A 135 -12.97 0.19 -4.50
C LEU A 135 -13.32 -1.06 -3.70
N LYS A 136 -14.55 -1.10 -3.16
CA LYS A 136 -15.04 -2.20 -2.30
C LYS A 136 -14.93 -3.55 -2.99
N LYS A 137 -15.33 -3.63 -4.25
CA LYS A 137 -15.31 -4.84 -5.08
C LYS A 137 -14.02 -4.99 -5.90
N SER A 138 -13.14 -3.99 -5.81
CA SER A 138 -11.87 -4.00 -6.54
C SER A 138 -12.03 -4.12 -8.06
N SER A 139 -13.00 -3.38 -8.65
CA SER A 139 -13.27 -3.44 -10.09
C SER A 139 -12.09 -2.94 -10.91
N ASN A 140 -11.57 -3.79 -11.79
CA ASN A 140 -10.56 -3.42 -12.79
C ASN A 140 -11.18 -2.56 -13.89
N ILE A 141 -12.40 -2.90 -14.30
CA ILE A 141 -13.14 -2.20 -15.36
C ILE A 141 -13.49 -0.79 -14.90
N GLY A 142 -13.94 -0.63 -13.66
CA GLY A 142 -14.29 0.67 -13.11
C GLY A 142 -13.12 1.65 -13.15
N VAL A 143 -11.96 1.26 -12.62
CA VAL A 143 -10.76 2.12 -12.64
C VAL A 143 -10.20 2.31 -14.05
N THR A 144 -10.29 1.30 -14.92
CA THR A 144 -9.90 1.44 -16.33
C THR A 144 -10.73 2.51 -17.02
N LYS A 145 -12.05 2.50 -16.86
CA LYS A 145 -12.94 3.49 -17.49
C LYS A 145 -12.66 4.91 -17.00
N LEU A 146 -12.36 5.09 -15.72
CA LEU A 146 -11.93 6.38 -15.18
C LEU A 146 -10.58 6.82 -15.78
N ALA A 147 -9.58 5.95 -15.79
CA ALA A 147 -8.26 6.24 -16.33
C ALA A 147 -8.29 6.57 -17.84
N MET A 148 -9.20 5.98 -18.60
CA MET A 148 -9.34 6.25 -20.04
C MET A 148 -9.93 7.63 -20.34
N GLN A 149 -10.58 8.28 -19.37
CA GLN A 149 -11.18 9.61 -19.51
C GLN A 149 -10.22 10.75 -19.18
N MET A 150 -9.05 10.48 -18.61
CA MET A 150 -8.03 11.49 -18.32
C MET A 150 -6.75 11.25 -19.15
N PRO A 151 -5.90 12.25 -19.39
CA PRO A 151 -4.58 12.04 -19.96
C PRO A 151 -3.77 11.06 -19.10
N VAL A 152 -2.98 10.18 -19.72
CA VAL A 152 -2.15 9.23 -18.96
C VAL A 152 -1.12 9.95 -18.09
N GLU A 153 -0.65 11.09 -18.53
CA GLU A 153 0.28 11.98 -17.83
C GLU A 153 -0.32 12.50 -16.51
N ALA A 154 -1.63 12.73 -16.46
CA ALA A 154 -2.31 13.15 -15.23
C ALA A 154 -2.30 12.02 -14.18
N LEU A 155 -2.54 10.78 -14.62
CA LEU A 155 -2.47 9.61 -13.74
C LEU A 155 -1.04 9.35 -13.26
N LEU A 156 -0.05 9.36 -14.18
CA LEU A 156 1.37 9.17 -13.83
C LEU A 156 1.90 10.32 -12.97
N GLY A 157 1.48 11.55 -13.25
CA GLY A 157 1.83 12.72 -12.45
C GLY A 157 1.34 12.60 -11.00
N LEU A 158 0.11 12.10 -10.79
CA LEU A 158 -0.39 11.83 -9.44
C LEU A 158 0.42 10.71 -8.77
N TYR A 159 0.74 9.63 -9.48
CA TYR A 159 1.56 8.54 -8.94
C TYR A 159 2.94 9.04 -8.49
N SER A 160 3.63 9.83 -9.32
CA SER A 160 4.91 10.45 -8.94
C SER A 160 4.75 11.42 -7.76
N SER A 161 3.67 12.22 -7.72
CA SER A 161 3.46 13.19 -6.64
C SER A 161 3.29 12.55 -5.25
N VAL A 162 2.79 11.30 -5.17
CA VAL A 162 2.68 10.53 -3.94
C VAL A 162 3.90 9.63 -3.66
N GLY A 163 4.96 9.71 -4.50
CA GLY A 163 6.25 9.08 -4.28
C GLY A 163 6.51 7.78 -5.05
N PHE A 164 5.64 7.35 -5.97
CA PHE A 164 5.93 6.19 -6.81
C PHE A 164 7.00 6.51 -7.84
N GLY A 165 7.97 5.61 -8.00
CA GLY A 165 9.09 5.77 -8.93
C GLY A 165 10.25 6.61 -8.39
N GLU A 166 10.15 7.11 -7.15
CA GLU A 166 11.16 7.97 -6.52
C GLU A 166 11.87 7.22 -5.37
N LEU A 167 13.10 7.63 -5.05
CA LEU A 167 13.76 7.19 -3.83
C LEU A 167 13.02 7.75 -2.61
N SER A 168 12.97 6.97 -1.53
CA SER A 168 12.26 7.38 -0.32
C SER A 168 12.93 8.53 0.44
N GLY A 169 14.22 8.77 0.18
CA GLY A 169 15.02 9.75 0.91
C GLY A 169 15.60 9.22 2.23
N LEU A 170 15.35 7.94 2.58
CA LEU A 170 15.92 7.34 3.80
C LEU A 170 17.44 7.11 3.72
N ASN A 171 18.02 7.17 2.52
CA ASN A 171 19.45 6.95 2.26
C ASN A 171 19.96 5.60 2.80
N LEU A 172 19.13 4.57 2.78
CA LEU A 172 19.50 3.23 3.19
C LEU A 172 20.13 2.46 2.04
N VAL A 173 21.08 1.59 2.35
CA VAL A 173 21.83 0.83 1.35
C VAL A 173 20.92 -0.14 0.59
N GLY A 174 21.02 -0.11 -0.74
CA GLY A 174 20.29 -1.02 -1.62
C GLY A 174 18.88 -0.57 -1.96
N GLU A 175 18.48 0.64 -1.61
CA GLU A 175 17.19 1.20 -1.99
C GLU A 175 17.04 1.28 -3.52
N VAL A 176 15.85 0.92 -4.01
CA VAL A 176 15.49 0.99 -5.43
C VAL A 176 14.26 1.86 -5.65
N THR A 177 14.16 2.48 -6.82
CA THR A 177 13.00 3.29 -7.24
C THR A 177 11.82 2.45 -7.73
N GLY A 178 12.04 1.15 -7.97
CA GLY A 178 11.12 0.33 -8.76
C GLY A 178 11.23 0.62 -10.26
N ILE A 179 10.18 0.28 -11.00
CA ILE A 179 10.07 0.54 -12.43
C ILE A 179 8.89 1.47 -12.66
N PHE A 180 9.18 2.68 -13.12
CA PHE A 180 8.17 3.66 -13.46
C PHE A 180 8.17 3.89 -14.98
N PRO A 181 7.02 3.81 -15.67
CA PRO A 181 6.99 3.87 -17.12
C PRO A 181 7.28 5.30 -17.63
N THR A 182 8.22 5.42 -18.55
CA THR A 182 8.66 6.69 -19.18
C THR A 182 8.25 6.82 -20.64
N ARG A 183 7.45 5.88 -21.17
CA ARG A 183 7.04 5.86 -22.56
C ARG A 183 6.08 7.02 -22.89
N THR A 184 6.12 7.49 -24.13
CA THR A 184 5.27 8.58 -24.64
C THR A 184 4.05 8.09 -25.42
N ARG A 185 4.06 6.82 -25.87
CA ARG A 185 2.94 6.21 -26.60
C ARG A 185 2.35 5.04 -25.80
N TRP A 186 1.05 5.04 -25.68
CA TRP A 186 0.29 4.10 -24.87
C TRP A 186 -0.85 3.48 -25.68
N SER A 187 -0.85 2.17 -25.75
CA SER A 187 -2.02 1.43 -26.23
C SER A 187 -3.14 1.46 -25.18
N PRO A 188 -4.40 1.28 -25.58
CA PRO A 188 -5.51 1.24 -24.63
C PRO A 188 -5.33 0.20 -23.51
N ILE A 189 -4.77 -0.97 -23.82
CA ILE A 189 -4.56 -2.00 -22.79
C ILE A 189 -3.45 -1.61 -21.81
N GLU A 190 -2.38 -0.97 -22.24
CA GLU A 190 -1.32 -0.50 -21.35
C GLU A 190 -1.83 0.57 -20.40
N ARG A 191 -2.67 1.51 -20.88
CA ARG A 191 -3.34 2.49 -20.01
C ARG A 191 -4.27 1.82 -19.00
N ALA A 192 -4.97 0.79 -19.40
CA ALA A 192 -5.79 -0.01 -18.50
C ALA A 192 -4.94 -0.71 -17.43
N THR A 193 -3.82 -1.35 -17.82
CA THR A 193 -2.98 -2.11 -16.89
C THR A 193 -2.38 -1.24 -15.80
N ILE A 194 -1.92 -0.01 -16.12
CA ILE A 194 -1.43 0.92 -15.08
C ILE A 194 -2.54 1.32 -14.10
N ALA A 195 -3.80 1.40 -14.55
CA ALA A 195 -4.91 1.77 -13.68
C ALA A 195 -5.26 0.70 -12.65
N PHE A 196 -4.98 -0.58 -12.90
CA PHE A 196 -5.17 -1.63 -11.91
C PHE A 196 -3.86 -2.22 -11.38
N GLY A 197 -2.74 -1.51 -11.61
CA GLY A 197 -1.47 -1.71 -10.91
C GLY A 197 -0.52 -2.71 -11.55
N TYR A 198 -0.53 -2.83 -12.87
CA TYR A 198 0.44 -3.61 -13.64
C TYR A 198 1.22 -2.71 -14.61
N GLY A 199 2.39 -3.17 -15.03
CA GLY A 199 3.27 -2.40 -15.94
C GLY A 199 4.06 -1.28 -15.25
N LEU A 200 4.04 -1.24 -13.93
CA LEU A 200 4.94 -0.47 -13.06
C LEU A 200 5.29 -1.33 -11.84
N SER A 201 6.42 -1.08 -11.21
CA SER A 201 6.74 -1.69 -9.93
C SER A 201 7.16 -0.65 -8.91
N ILE A 202 6.74 -0.85 -7.68
CA ILE A 202 7.01 0.05 -6.55
C ILE A 202 7.52 -0.75 -5.35
N THR A 203 8.23 -0.08 -4.46
CA THR A 203 8.68 -0.69 -3.20
C THR A 203 7.60 -0.61 -2.12
N PRO A 204 7.64 -1.49 -1.10
CA PRO A 204 6.73 -1.39 0.05
C PRO A 204 6.74 -0.04 0.74
N ILE A 205 7.90 0.61 0.84
CA ILE A 205 8.02 1.94 1.46
C ILE A 205 7.31 3.01 0.63
N GLN A 206 7.42 2.97 -0.70
CA GLN A 206 6.70 3.88 -1.58
C GLN A 206 5.19 3.72 -1.44
N LEU A 207 4.70 2.47 -1.35
CA LEU A 207 3.27 2.21 -1.13
C LEU A 207 2.79 2.75 0.22
N ALA A 208 3.57 2.54 1.30
CA ALA A 208 3.25 3.08 2.62
C ALA A 208 3.22 4.60 2.62
N HIS A 209 4.18 5.23 1.95
CA HIS A 209 4.27 6.69 1.83
C HIS A 209 3.06 7.28 1.08
N ALA A 210 2.65 6.65 -0.02
CA ALA A 210 1.45 7.08 -0.75
C ALA A 210 0.19 6.99 0.12
N TYR A 211 0.02 5.90 0.90
CA TYR A 211 -1.09 5.79 1.85
C TYR A 211 -0.97 6.79 3.02
N ALA A 212 0.24 7.09 3.50
CA ALA A 212 0.45 8.15 4.50
C ALA A 212 0.07 9.53 3.93
N THR A 213 0.46 9.82 2.70
CA THR A 213 0.07 11.06 1.99
C THR A 213 -1.44 11.19 1.85
N LEU A 214 -2.13 10.11 1.45
CA LEU A 214 -3.60 10.07 1.39
C LEU A 214 -4.20 10.30 2.79
N GLY A 215 -3.69 9.61 3.83
CA GLY A 215 -4.11 9.75 5.23
C GLY A 215 -3.88 11.13 5.80
N ASN A 216 -2.85 11.83 5.35
CA ASN A 216 -2.56 13.21 5.73
C ASN A 216 -3.32 14.23 4.86
N LEU A 217 -4.47 13.82 4.32
CA LEU A 217 -5.33 14.64 3.48
C LEU A 217 -4.60 15.26 2.28
N GLY A 218 -3.77 14.45 1.62
CA GLY A 218 -3.03 14.85 0.44
C GLY A 218 -1.77 15.66 0.71
N LYS A 219 -1.39 15.83 1.96
CA LYS A 219 -0.12 16.47 2.32
C LYS A 219 0.99 15.43 2.32
N TYR A 220 1.95 15.58 1.43
CA TYR A 220 3.15 14.77 1.36
C TYR A 220 4.13 15.23 2.42
N GLU A 221 4.48 14.36 3.37
CA GLU A 221 5.52 14.57 4.36
C GLU A 221 6.72 13.69 4.02
N PRO A 222 7.94 14.23 3.90
CA PRO A 222 9.13 13.40 3.69
C PRO A 222 9.28 12.34 4.77
N ILE A 223 9.49 11.09 4.36
CA ILE A 223 9.71 10.02 5.33
C ILE A 223 11.14 10.06 5.87
N HIS A 224 11.27 9.67 7.12
CA HIS A 224 12.56 9.68 7.83
C HIS A 224 12.63 8.56 8.87
N ILE A 225 13.85 8.10 9.16
CA ILE A 225 14.13 7.06 10.13
C ILE A 225 15.02 7.55 11.28
N ILE A 226 15.62 8.74 11.10
CA ILE A 226 16.43 9.40 12.11
C ILE A 226 15.64 10.60 12.64
N GLU A 227 15.53 10.75 13.96
CA GLU A 227 14.92 11.94 14.54
C GLU A 227 15.70 13.20 14.14
N SER A 228 14.98 14.19 13.61
CA SER A 228 15.53 15.48 13.21
C SER A 228 14.50 16.57 13.42
N ASN A 229 14.98 17.74 13.82
CA ASN A 229 14.15 18.96 13.95
C ASN A 229 14.07 19.75 12.64
N ASP A 230 14.85 19.39 11.64
CA ASP A 230 14.95 20.11 10.36
C ASP A 230 14.10 19.39 9.30
N ARG A 231 12.84 19.85 9.11
CA ARG A 231 11.83 19.16 8.27
C ARG A 231 11.02 20.18 7.47
N ASP A 232 11.62 20.76 6.46
CA ASP A 232 10.93 21.82 5.70
C ASP A 232 10.70 21.47 4.22
N MET A 233 10.14 20.28 3.92
CA MET A 233 9.84 19.85 2.55
C MET A 233 8.42 19.29 2.37
N SER A 234 7.50 19.58 3.29
CA SER A 234 6.12 19.13 3.13
C SER A 234 5.40 19.90 2.03
N ARG A 235 4.55 19.23 1.25
CA ARG A 235 3.81 19.84 0.15
C ARG A 235 2.41 19.25 0.01
N GLN A 236 1.42 20.08 -0.34
CA GLN A 236 0.10 19.59 -0.72
C GLN A 236 0.16 19.07 -2.15
N VAL A 237 -0.11 17.79 -2.37
CA VAL A 237 -0.03 17.15 -3.69
C VAL A 237 -1.38 16.82 -4.30
N VAL A 238 -2.43 16.71 -3.47
CA VAL A 238 -3.83 16.59 -3.89
C VAL A 238 -4.73 17.38 -2.93
N SER A 239 -5.94 17.70 -3.36
CA SER A 239 -6.87 18.47 -2.52
C SER A 239 -7.27 17.67 -1.27
N LYS A 240 -7.47 18.39 -0.16
CA LYS A 240 -7.91 17.78 1.11
C LYS A 240 -9.29 17.14 0.98
N GLU A 241 -10.16 17.76 0.20
CA GLU A 241 -11.51 17.30 -0.04
C GLU A 241 -11.52 15.94 -0.76
N ASN A 242 -10.80 15.82 -1.87
CA ASN A 242 -10.73 14.57 -2.63
C ASN A 242 -10.02 13.46 -1.85
N ALA A 243 -8.95 13.81 -1.11
CA ALA A 243 -8.30 12.85 -0.22
C ALA A 243 -9.27 12.31 0.85
N ARG A 244 -10.09 13.18 1.47
CA ARG A 244 -11.12 12.76 2.43
C ARG A 244 -12.16 11.85 1.80
N LEU A 245 -12.67 12.19 0.61
CA LEU A 245 -13.62 11.34 -0.11
C LEU A 245 -13.03 9.93 -0.37
N VAL A 246 -11.79 9.84 -0.81
CA VAL A 246 -11.15 8.54 -1.05
C VAL A 246 -10.91 7.76 0.25
N LEU A 247 -10.59 8.42 1.36
CA LEU A 247 -10.49 7.78 2.69
C LEU A 247 -11.80 7.15 3.12
N ASP A 248 -12.92 7.88 2.99
CA ASP A 248 -14.26 7.37 3.33
C ASP A 248 -14.67 6.21 2.39
N MET A 249 -14.27 6.26 1.12
CA MET A 249 -14.48 5.14 0.20
C MET A 249 -13.65 3.91 0.60
N LEU A 250 -12.39 4.09 1.05
CA LEU A 250 -11.51 3.01 1.49
C LEU A 250 -12.05 2.28 2.72
N GLU A 251 -12.72 2.96 3.63
CA GLU A 251 -13.36 2.32 4.78
C GLU A 251 -14.37 1.25 4.36
N THR A 252 -15.12 1.48 3.27
CA THR A 252 -16.09 0.51 2.78
C THR A 252 -15.47 -0.84 2.40
N VAL A 253 -14.16 -0.86 2.09
CA VAL A 253 -13.43 -2.07 1.68
C VAL A 253 -13.19 -3.02 2.86
N THR A 254 -13.13 -2.50 4.09
CA THR A 254 -12.98 -3.30 5.32
C THR A 254 -14.33 -3.73 5.91
N GLN A 255 -15.44 -3.18 5.39
CA GLN A 255 -16.79 -3.53 5.82
C GLN A 255 -17.32 -4.82 5.18
N LYS A 256 -18.50 -5.27 5.62
CA LYS A 256 -19.17 -6.46 5.08
C LYS A 256 -19.26 -6.42 3.56
N GLY A 257 -18.77 -7.48 2.91
CA GLY A 257 -18.74 -7.63 1.46
C GLY A 257 -17.56 -6.93 0.75
N GLY A 258 -16.66 -6.28 1.51
CA GLY A 258 -15.41 -5.72 1.01
C GLY A 258 -14.28 -6.73 0.96
N SER A 259 -13.29 -6.50 0.09
CA SER A 259 -12.16 -7.39 -0.13
C SER A 259 -11.13 -7.42 1.01
N ALA A 260 -11.10 -6.38 1.86
CA ALA A 260 -10.21 -6.28 3.02
C ALA A 260 -10.95 -6.46 4.36
N ARG A 261 -12.07 -7.19 4.41
CA ARG A 261 -12.86 -7.35 5.64
C ARG A 261 -12.04 -7.84 6.83
N ARG A 262 -11.05 -8.71 6.61
CA ARG A 262 -10.18 -9.25 7.67
C ARG A 262 -9.12 -8.24 8.16
N ALA A 263 -9.01 -7.06 7.53
CA ALA A 263 -8.15 -5.96 7.98
C ALA A 263 -8.87 -5.05 9.00
N ALA A 264 -10.16 -5.24 9.24
CA ALA A 264 -10.92 -4.47 10.21
C ALA A 264 -10.34 -4.64 11.63
N VAL A 265 -10.36 -3.56 12.41
CA VAL A 265 -9.93 -3.54 13.83
C VAL A 265 -11.12 -3.11 14.66
N PRO A 266 -11.59 -3.92 15.62
CA PRO A 266 -12.74 -3.56 16.46
C PRO A 266 -12.54 -2.24 17.19
N GLY A 267 -13.53 -1.37 17.14
CA GLY A 267 -13.50 -0.04 17.74
C GLY A 267 -12.87 1.05 16.90
N TYR A 268 -12.33 0.71 15.71
CA TYR A 268 -11.69 1.67 14.83
C TYR A 268 -12.22 1.59 13.40
N ARG A 269 -12.40 2.76 12.79
CA ARG A 269 -12.65 2.88 11.36
C ARG A 269 -11.34 2.68 10.61
N VAL A 270 -11.26 1.65 9.79
CA VAL A 270 -10.04 1.26 9.05
C VAL A 270 -10.28 1.40 7.57
N GLY A 271 -9.41 2.13 6.88
CA GLY A 271 -9.36 2.21 5.42
C GLY A 271 -8.24 1.33 4.89
N ALA A 272 -8.56 0.29 4.11
CA ALA A 272 -7.53 -0.58 3.57
C ALA A 272 -7.87 -1.11 2.18
N LYS A 273 -6.85 -1.52 1.45
CA LYS A 273 -6.97 -2.16 0.14
C LYS A 273 -6.06 -3.36 0.05
N THR A 274 -6.60 -4.47 -0.43
CA THR A 274 -5.84 -5.69 -0.72
C THR A 274 -5.29 -5.68 -2.13
N GLY A 275 -4.15 -6.32 -2.29
CA GLY A 275 -3.56 -6.66 -3.58
C GLY A 275 -3.12 -8.11 -3.60
N THR A 276 -3.14 -8.67 -4.79
CA THR A 276 -2.57 -9.97 -5.12
C THR A 276 -2.05 -9.86 -6.54
N SER A 277 -0.75 -10.00 -6.73
CA SER A 277 -0.13 -9.98 -8.03
C SER A 277 0.65 -11.25 -8.28
N ARG A 278 0.70 -11.69 -9.54
CA ARG A 278 1.64 -12.72 -9.97
C ARG A 278 3.03 -12.13 -10.06
N LYS A 279 4.04 -12.92 -9.76
CA LYS A 279 5.42 -12.48 -9.95
C LYS A 279 5.77 -12.44 -11.43
N ALA A 280 6.36 -11.33 -11.86
CA ALA A 280 6.93 -11.24 -13.18
C ALA A 280 8.16 -12.16 -13.29
N SER A 281 8.26 -12.90 -14.37
CA SER A 281 9.36 -13.81 -14.69
C SER A 281 9.81 -13.64 -16.12
N ALA A 282 10.94 -14.23 -16.50
CA ALA A 282 11.40 -14.22 -17.87
C ALA A 282 10.34 -14.89 -18.77
N GLY A 283 9.74 -14.10 -19.68
CA GLY A 283 8.70 -14.57 -20.61
C GLY A 283 7.26 -14.39 -20.15
N GLY A 284 7.00 -13.74 -18.99
CA GLY A 284 5.63 -13.45 -18.54
C GLY A 284 5.46 -13.44 -17.01
N TYR A 285 4.48 -14.19 -16.53
CA TYR A 285 4.18 -14.31 -15.10
C TYR A 285 4.33 -15.76 -14.66
N SER A 286 4.96 -15.98 -13.48
CA SER A 286 4.99 -17.29 -12.82
C SER A 286 3.65 -17.60 -12.14
N ASP A 287 3.49 -18.82 -11.63
CA ASP A 287 2.34 -19.20 -10.79
C ASP A 287 2.55 -18.84 -9.30
N GLU A 288 3.59 -18.06 -9.02
CA GLU A 288 3.88 -17.53 -7.69
C GLU A 288 3.18 -16.19 -7.49
N TYR A 289 2.68 -15.96 -6.28
CA TYR A 289 1.93 -14.77 -5.94
C TYR A 289 2.65 -13.93 -4.87
N ILE A 290 2.46 -12.62 -4.96
CA ILE A 290 2.75 -11.69 -3.87
C ILE A 290 1.41 -11.19 -3.37
N THR A 291 1.18 -11.29 -2.06
CA THR A 291 -0.05 -10.84 -1.43
C THR A 291 0.22 -9.72 -0.46
N TYR A 292 -0.64 -8.72 -0.47
CA TYR A 292 -0.42 -7.53 0.35
C TYR A 292 -1.72 -6.87 0.76
N THR A 293 -1.63 -6.14 1.87
CA THR A 293 -2.66 -5.23 2.36
C THR A 293 -1.99 -3.91 2.73
N ALA A 294 -2.48 -2.83 2.15
CA ALA A 294 -2.07 -1.47 2.47
C ALA A 294 -3.27 -0.70 3.03
N GLY A 295 -3.06 0.09 4.06
CA GLY A 295 -4.16 0.83 4.68
C GLY A 295 -3.69 1.75 5.80
N LEU A 296 -4.67 2.35 6.46
CA LEU A 296 -4.49 3.34 7.50
C LEU A 296 -5.60 3.29 8.55
N ALA A 297 -5.32 3.81 9.73
CA ALA A 297 -6.28 3.97 10.81
C ALA A 297 -5.85 5.07 11.79
N PRO A 298 -6.81 5.69 12.51
CA PRO A 298 -8.26 5.70 12.26
C PRO A 298 -8.61 6.47 10.98
N VAL A 299 -9.77 6.19 10.36
CA VAL A 299 -10.17 6.94 9.13
C VAL A 299 -10.55 8.38 9.46
N SER A 300 -11.10 8.64 10.64
CA SER A 300 -11.51 9.99 11.07
C SER A 300 -10.33 10.96 11.16
N ASP A 301 -9.20 10.51 11.74
CA ASP A 301 -7.94 11.25 11.84
C ASP A 301 -6.76 10.27 11.75
N PRO A 302 -6.30 9.95 10.53
CA PRO A 302 -5.28 8.93 10.32
C PRO A 302 -3.98 9.23 11.06
N ARG A 303 -3.50 8.23 11.81
CA ARG A 303 -2.25 8.28 12.57
C ARG A 303 -1.21 7.31 12.04
N ILE A 304 -1.66 6.17 11.53
CA ILE A 304 -0.79 5.08 11.09
C ILE A 304 -1.13 4.72 9.65
N ALA A 305 -0.12 4.69 8.78
CA ALA A 305 -0.17 4.00 7.51
C ALA A 305 0.66 2.71 7.60
N LEU A 306 0.08 1.59 7.19
CA LEU A 306 0.64 0.26 7.35
C LEU A 306 0.57 -0.52 6.03
N VAL A 307 1.68 -1.13 5.64
CA VAL A 307 1.74 -2.08 4.52
C VAL A 307 2.29 -3.41 5.02
N VAL A 308 1.58 -4.48 4.71
CA VAL A 308 1.96 -5.87 4.99
C VAL A 308 2.06 -6.62 3.68
N ILE A 309 3.17 -7.32 3.48
CA ILE A 309 3.45 -8.12 2.29
C ILE A 309 3.84 -9.53 2.72
N VAL A 310 3.25 -10.53 2.05
CA VAL A 310 3.65 -11.92 2.16
C VAL A 310 3.98 -12.43 0.74
N ASN A 311 5.21 -12.88 0.56
CA ASN A 311 5.75 -13.28 -0.73
C ASN A 311 5.68 -14.79 -0.89
N GLU A 312 5.06 -15.25 -1.98
CA GLU A 312 4.94 -16.66 -2.35
C GLU A 312 4.29 -17.52 -1.23
N PRO A 313 3.10 -17.14 -0.71
CA PRO A 313 2.37 -18.02 0.19
C PRO A 313 2.05 -19.32 -0.54
N GLN A 314 2.28 -20.45 0.13
CA GLN A 314 2.01 -21.79 -0.38
C GLN A 314 0.67 -22.29 0.18
N GLY A 315 -0.16 -22.87 -0.66
CA GLY A 315 -1.46 -23.42 -0.27
C GLY A 315 -2.58 -22.93 -1.17
N ASP A 316 -3.81 -23.34 -0.84
CA ASP A 316 -4.99 -23.06 -1.66
C ASP A 316 -5.47 -21.60 -1.56
N ASP A 317 -5.06 -20.87 -0.51
CA ASP A 317 -5.44 -19.48 -0.24
C ASP A 317 -4.22 -18.55 -0.36
N TYR A 318 -4.19 -17.80 -1.45
CA TYR A 318 -3.13 -16.84 -1.78
C TYR A 318 -3.63 -15.39 -1.93
N TYR A 319 -4.88 -15.13 -1.59
CA TYR A 319 -5.44 -13.78 -1.71
C TYR A 319 -5.00 -12.87 -0.57
N GLY A 320 -4.68 -11.61 -0.89
CA GLY A 320 -4.30 -10.61 0.11
C GLY A 320 -5.31 -10.44 1.25
N GLY A 321 -6.61 -10.59 0.94
CA GLY A 321 -7.69 -10.55 1.94
C GLY A 321 -7.68 -11.69 2.96
N SER A 322 -7.10 -12.83 2.60
CA SER A 322 -7.03 -14.01 3.46
C SER A 322 -5.69 -14.14 4.17
N VAL A 323 -4.61 -13.77 3.49
CA VAL A 323 -3.22 -13.95 3.96
C VAL A 323 -2.70 -12.68 4.66
N ALA A 324 -2.70 -11.54 3.97
CA ALA A 324 -2.08 -10.30 4.50
C ALA A 324 -3.03 -9.48 5.40
N SER A 325 -4.35 -9.52 5.17
CA SER A 325 -5.29 -8.71 5.94
C SER A 325 -5.41 -9.10 7.42
N PRO A 326 -5.39 -10.38 7.83
CA PRO A 326 -5.35 -10.74 9.25
C PRO A 326 -4.10 -10.22 9.96
N VAL A 327 -2.94 -10.30 9.31
CA VAL A 327 -1.66 -9.78 9.83
C VAL A 327 -1.72 -8.26 9.97
N PHE A 328 -2.29 -7.58 8.98
CA PHE A 328 -2.53 -6.13 9.04
C PHE A 328 -3.40 -5.77 10.25
N SER A 329 -4.53 -6.47 10.46
CA SER A 329 -5.45 -6.22 11.59
C SER A 329 -4.75 -6.40 12.94
N GLU A 330 -3.99 -7.48 13.11
CA GLU A 330 -3.24 -7.76 14.34
C GLU A 330 -2.23 -6.66 14.66
N ILE A 331 -1.40 -6.28 13.68
CA ILE A 331 -0.39 -5.24 13.84
C ILE A 331 -1.05 -3.89 14.11
N MET A 332 -2.05 -3.50 13.32
CA MET A 332 -2.74 -2.22 13.45
C MET A 332 -3.41 -2.08 14.82
N LYS A 333 -4.09 -3.13 15.29
CA LYS A 333 -4.71 -3.16 16.63
C LYS A 333 -3.68 -2.90 17.72
N GLY A 334 -2.55 -3.62 17.71
CA GLY A 334 -1.49 -3.45 18.69
C GLY A 334 -0.86 -2.06 18.63
N ALA A 335 -0.67 -1.53 17.41
CA ALA A 335 -0.07 -0.22 17.21
C ALA A 335 -0.96 0.91 17.74
N LEU A 336 -2.27 0.88 17.43
CA LEU A 336 -3.22 1.87 17.94
C LEU A 336 -3.28 1.89 19.48
N GLN A 337 -3.21 0.71 20.11
CA GLN A 337 -3.16 0.60 21.56
C GLN A 337 -1.86 1.14 22.16
N ILE A 338 -0.70 0.81 21.60
CA ILE A 338 0.61 1.29 22.06
C ILE A 338 0.72 2.81 21.94
N LEU A 339 0.18 3.39 20.87
CA LEU A 339 0.20 4.82 20.62
C LEU A 339 -0.94 5.58 21.32
N ASN A 340 -1.76 4.89 22.13
CA ASN A 340 -2.90 5.47 22.84
C ASN A 340 -3.86 6.24 21.92
N VAL A 341 -4.09 5.73 20.71
CA VAL A 341 -5.03 6.33 19.76
C VAL A 341 -6.46 6.00 20.22
N ALA A 342 -7.29 7.03 20.35
CA ALA A 342 -8.67 6.85 20.76
C ALA A 342 -9.49 6.11 19.67
N PRO A 343 -10.38 5.15 20.04
CA PRO A 343 -11.32 4.55 19.10
C PRO A 343 -12.24 5.60 18.46
N ASP A 344 -12.51 5.43 17.16
CA ASP A 344 -13.34 6.34 16.36
C ASP A 344 -14.61 5.68 15.79
N GLU A 345 -14.81 4.41 16.06
CA GLU A 345 -16.04 3.70 15.70
C GLU A 345 -17.13 4.00 16.73
N ASN A 346 -18.21 4.66 16.30
CA ASN A 346 -19.37 4.91 17.17
C ASN A 346 -20.10 3.61 17.46
N LYS A 347 -20.09 3.14 18.72
CA LYS A 347 -20.84 1.94 19.18
C LYS A 347 -22.36 2.09 19.10
N PHE A 348 -22.88 3.25 18.69
CA PHE A 348 -24.31 3.57 18.67
C PHE A 348 -24.96 3.47 17.28
N GLN A 349 -24.27 2.93 16.29
CA GLN A 349 -24.82 2.67 14.94
C GLN A 349 -24.75 1.17 14.61
N GLN A 350 -25.31 0.34 15.47
CA GLN A 350 -25.64 -1.06 15.17
C GLN A 350 -27.15 -1.26 15.12
#